data_6e2f1847beb56d50d1d4178fbad05ec4
#
_entry.id   6e2f1847beb56d50d1d4178fbad05ec4
#
_cell.length_a   1.000
_cell.length_b   1.000
_cell.length_c   1.000
_cell.angle_alpha   90.00
_cell.angle_beta   90.00
_cell.angle_gamma   90.00
#
_symmetry.space_group_name_H-M   'P 1'
#
loop_
_entity.id
_entity.type
_entity.pdbx_description
1 polymer ?
#
loop_
_entity_poly.entity_id
_entity_poly.type
_entity_poly.pdbx_seq_one_letter_code
_entity_poly.pdbx_strand_id
1 'polypeptide(L)'
;MRQSIVAVLLVCLFASCTHNSSDQLPIVGTLERDTLLGVPCIVYLPHAYAERVQKKQEVFPVLYLQHGMYGSEDDWSNQGFLLHWMDSLLQEQSVKEMVIIMPDNFLGSIPPTERQALIDAPNIKPNGERFSPQNGSMHWCKLTYQQEKSYEMSGYWEKHFPSFMKEVEKHYSVSSHPSERAIAGLSMGGFHTMHVSHYLHGQFAYIGLFSALVATPDSDEVYVNWQDEVRKTITNASLYWIGMGEDDFLYGQLQDYRKWLEQNHLEYTYYESTGGHTWTNWQDYLCRFLKQIF
;
A
#
# COMPACT_ATOMS: atom_id res chain seq x y z
N MET A 1 -88.98 -3.05 18.49
CA MET A 1 -87.80 -2.21 18.48
C MET A 1 -86.66 -3.06 17.98
N ARG A 2 -86.19 -2.89 16.75
CA ARG A 2 -85.05 -3.58 16.16
C ARG A 2 -83.92 -2.53 16.01
N GLN A 3 -82.81 -2.74 16.71
CA GLN A 3 -81.63 -1.93 16.55
C GLN A 3 -80.78 -2.48 15.38
N SER A 4 -80.52 -1.63 14.40
CA SER A 4 -79.67 -1.93 13.28
C SER A 4 -78.24 -1.52 13.65
N ILE A 5 -77.30 -2.47 13.63
CA ILE A 5 -75.87 -2.25 13.81
C ILE A 5 -75.33 -1.96 12.42
N VAL A 6 -74.78 -0.75 12.26
CA VAL A 6 -74.00 -0.36 11.05
C VAL A 6 -72.57 -0.71 11.31
N ALA A 7 -72.04 -1.68 10.56
CA ALA A 7 -70.59 -2.02 10.56
C ALA A 7 -69.83 -1.09 9.60
N VAL A 8 -68.98 -0.26 10.11
CA VAL A 8 -68.03 0.56 9.31
C VAL A 8 -66.82 -0.28 8.99
N LEU A 9 -66.73 -0.65 7.72
CA LEU A 9 -65.46 -1.30 7.20
C LEU A 9 -64.40 -0.22 7.00
N LEU A 10 -63.32 -0.27 7.83
CA LEU A 10 -62.10 0.52 7.66
C LEU A 10 -61.23 -0.21 6.63
N VAL A 11 -61.14 0.30 5.40
CA VAL A 11 -60.20 -0.17 4.40
C VAL A 11 -58.85 0.49 4.66
N CYS A 12 -57.91 -0.24 5.27
CA CYS A 12 -56.51 0.18 5.35
C CYS A 12 -55.85 -0.02 4.00
N LEU A 13 -55.66 1.07 3.26
CA LEU A 13 -54.79 1.11 2.10
C LEU A 13 -53.33 1.01 2.59
N PHE A 14 -52.72 -0.19 2.50
CA PHE A 14 -51.28 -0.34 2.58
C PHE A 14 -50.66 0.20 1.29
N ALA A 15 -50.11 1.41 1.37
CA ALA A 15 -49.19 1.88 0.34
C ALA A 15 -47.92 1.05 0.43
N SER A 16 -47.77 0.06 -0.46
CA SER A 16 -46.48 -0.62 -0.70
C SER A 16 -45.50 0.42 -1.24
N CYS A 17 -44.66 0.91 -0.39
CA CYS A 17 -43.39 1.53 -0.85
C CYS A 17 -42.55 0.44 -1.53
N THR A 18 -42.65 0.33 -2.84
CA THR A 18 -41.68 -0.39 -3.62
C THR A 18 -40.38 0.42 -3.55
N HIS A 19 -39.49 0.03 -2.65
CA HIS A 19 -38.09 0.39 -2.73
C HIS A 19 -37.58 -0.25 -4.02
N ASN A 20 -37.43 0.55 -5.08
CA ASN A 20 -36.56 0.22 -6.19
C ASN A 20 -35.11 0.31 -5.64
N SER A 21 -34.67 -0.74 -4.98
CA SER A 21 -33.23 -1.02 -4.93
C SER A 21 -32.85 -1.37 -6.35
N SER A 22 -32.28 -0.41 -7.09
CA SER A 22 -31.50 -0.73 -8.26
C SER A 22 -30.45 -1.72 -7.76
N ASP A 23 -30.56 -2.99 -8.19
CA ASP A 23 -29.51 -4.00 -8.05
C ASP A 23 -28.30 -3.53 -8.87
N GLN A 24 -27.60 -2.50 -8.40
CA GLN A 24 -26.25 -2.25 -8.85
C GLN A 24 -25.41 -3.37 -8.26
N LEU A 25 -24.88 -4.21 -9.14
CA LEU A 25 -23.84 -5.17 -8.76
C LEU A 25 -22.78 -4.42 -7.95
N PRO A 26 -22.28 -5.00 -6.86
CA PRO A 26 -21.25 -4.35 -6.07
C PRO A 26 -20.08 -4.00 -6.98
N ILE A 27 -19.54 -2.79 -6.83
CA ILE A 27 -18.33 -2.36 -7.50
C ILE A 27 -17.19 -3.14 -6.86
N VAL A 28 -16.76 -4.20 -7.53
CA VAL A 28 -15.71 -5.11 -7.01
C VAL A 28 -14.52 -5.04 -7.93
N GLY A 29 -13.37 -4.69 -7.36
CA GLY A 29 -12.09 -4.78 -8.07
C GLY A 29 -11.59 -6.23 -8.18
N THR A 30 -10.47 -6.43 -8.85
CA THR A 30 -9.81 -7.72 -9.00
C THR A 30 -8.36 -7.65 -8.56
N LEU A 31 -7.82 -8.79 -8.10
CA LEU A 31 -6.40 -8.96 -7.81
C LEU A 31 -5.80 -9.88 -8.88
N GLU A 32 -4.74 -9.41 -9.50
CA GLU A 32 -3.99 -10.17 -10.51
C GLU A 32 -2.53 -10.35 -10.06
N ARG A 33 -1.92 -11.47 -10.46
CA ARG A 33 -0.48 -11.71 -10.28
C ARG A 33 0.24 -11.32 -11.54
N ASP A 34 1.33 -10.58 -11.39
CA ASP A 34 2.23 -10.21 -12.48
C ASP A 34 3.70 -10.27 -12.04
N THR A 35 4.60 -10.17 -12.98
CA THR A 35 6.04 -10.09 -12.74
C THR A 35 6.64 -8.99 -13.60
N LEU A 36 6.96 -7.87 -12.97
CA LEU A 36 7.46 -6.67 -13.63
C LEU A 36 8.98 -6.51 -13.40
N LEU A 37 9.76 -6.52 -14.47
CA LEU A 37 11.24 -6.54 -14.39
C LEU A 37 11.80 -7.67 -13.49
N GLY A 38 11.11 -8.83 -13.47
CA GLY A 38 11.48 -9.96 -12.62
C GLY A 38 11.13 -9.77 -11.14
N VAL A 39 10.33 -8.76 -10.79
CA VAL A 39 9.79 -8.55 -9.44
C VAL A 39 8.35 -9.05 -9.42
N PRO A 40 8.01 -10.06 -8.60
CA PRO A 40 6.63 -10.48 -8.41
C PRO A 40 5.77 -9.35 -7.86
N CYS A 41 4.53 -9.27 -8.32
CA CYS A 41 3.56 -8.25 -7.90
C CYS A 41 2.18 -8.85 -7.76
N ILE A 42 1.42 -8.35 -6.78
CA ILE A 42 -0.05 -8.38 -6.84
C ILE A 42 -0.52 -7.01 -7.30
N VAL A 43 -1.44 -7.00 -8.24
CA VAL A 43 -2.02 -5.77 -8.80
C VAL A 43 -3.52 -5.75 -8.52
N TYR A 44 -3.97 -4.72 -7.83
CA TYR A 44 -5.40 -4.43 -7.72
C TYR A 44 -5.83 -3.58 -8.92
N LEU A 45 -6.85 -4.07 -9.63
CA LEU A 45 -7.47 -3.39 -10.75
C LEU A 45 -8.91 -2.99 -10.41
N PRO A 46 -9.32 -1.76 -10.71
CA PRO A 46 -10.69 -1.29 -10.50
C PRO A 46 -11.70 -2.12 -11.28
N HIS A 47 -12.98 -2.04 -10.89
CA HIS A 47 -14.07 -2.71 -11.58
C HIS A 47 -14.08 -2.42 -13.08
N ALA A 48 -14.24 -3.48 -13.88
CA ALA A 48 -14.26 -3.42 -15.35
C ALA A 48 -13.04 -2.72 -15.98
N TYR A 49 -11.86 -2.78 -15.33
CA TYR A 49 -10.63 -2.11 -15.78
C TYR A 49 -10.33 -2.33 -17.27
N ALA A 50 -10.27 -3.58 -17.72
CA ALA A 50 -9.92 -3.90 -19.12
C ALA A 50 -10.90 -3.29 -20.13
N GLU A 51 -12.21 -3.33 -19.82
CA GLU A 51 -13.24 -2.72 -20.66
C GLU A 51 -13.13 -1.20 -20.70
N ARG A 52 -12.86 -0.57 -19.55
CA ARG A 52 -12.73 0.89 -19.43
C ARG A 52 -11.49 1.40 -20.16
N VAL A 53 -10.36 0.70 -20.06
CA VAL A 53 -9.14 1.02 -20.80
C VAL A 53 -9.37 0.85 -22.30
N GLN A 54 -9.93 -0.28 -22.75
CA GLN A 54 -10.13 -0.56 -24.17
C GLN A 54 -11.15 0.36 -24.84
N LYS A 55 -12.30 0.60 -24.18
CA LYS A 55 -13.40 1.37 -24.78
C LYS A 55 -13.32 2.87 -24.53
N LYS A 56 -12.80 3.27 -23.36
CA LYS A 56 -12.79 4.68 -22.95
C LYS A 56 -11.39 5.28 -22.90
N GLN A 57 -10.34 4.48 -23.14
CA GLN A 57 -8.94 4.90 -22.99
C GLN A 57 -8.69 5.54 -21.60
N GLU A 58 -9.33 5.00 -20.58
CA GLU A 58 -9.26 5.54 -19.22
C GLU A 58 -7.88 5.29 -18.62
N VAL A 59 -7.35 6.31 -17.95
CA VAL A 59 -6.09 6.28 -17.23
C VAL A 59 -6.40 6.46 -15.74
N PHE A 60 -5.83 5.62 -14.91
CA PHE A 60 -6.12 5.58 -13.47
C PHE A 60 -4.99 6.18 -12.65
N PRO A 61 -5.28 6.82 -11.52
CA PRO A 61 -4.28 7.07 -10.49
C PRO A 61 -3.62 5.77 -10.03
N VAL A 62 -2.39 5.84 -9.53
CA VAL A 62 -1.65 4.65 -9.08
C VAL A 62 -1.09 4.82 -7.67
N LEU A 63 -1.29 3.80 -6.84
CA LEU A 63 -0.64 3.63 -5.54
C LEU A 63 0.37 2.48 -5.62
N TYR A 64 1.63 2.76 -5.27
CA TYR A 64 2.65 1.74 -5.00
C TYR A 64 2.63 1.44 -3.50
N LEU A 65 2.28 0.20 -3.13
CA LEU A 65 2.05 -0.19 -1.72
C LEU A 65 3.03 -1.29 -1.31
N GLN A 66 3.99 -0.95 -0.44
CA GLN A 66 5.13 -1.79 -0.10
C GLN A 66 4.91 -2.56 1.20
N HIS A 67 5.29 -3.85 1.23
CA HIS A 67 5.22 -4.73 2.40
C HIS A 67 6.42 -4.52 3.35
N GLY A 68 6.31 -5.05 4.57
CA GLY A 68 7.36 -5.00 5.58
C GLY A 68 8.44 -6.06 5.42
N MET A 69 9.42 -6.05 6.33
CA MET A 69 10.45 -7.07 6.41
C MET A 69 9.82 -8.46 6.53
N TYR A 70 10.42 -9.45 5.93
CA TYR A 70 9.97 -10.85 5.88
C TYR A 70 8.74 -11.11 5.01
N GLY A 71 8.10 -10.06 4.50
CA GLY A 71 6.90 -10.14 3.70
C GLY A 71 7.11 -10.55 2.24
N SER A 72 6.05 -10.41 1.47
CA SER A 72 6.01 -10.61 0.03
C SER A 72 4.90 -9.75 -0.59
N GLU A 73 4.78 -9.80 -1.91
CA GLU A 73 3.71 -9.16 -2.67
C GLU A 73 2.29 -9.52 -2.19
N ASP A 74 2.15 -10.68 -1.53
CA ASP A 74 0.86 -11.20 -1.06
C ASP A 74 0.36 -10.57 0.25
N ASP A 75 1.21 -9.90 1.01
CA ASP A 75 0.90 -9.48 2.38
C ASP A 75 -0.30 -8.54 2.47
N TRP A 76 -0.34 -7.52 1.63
CA TRP A 76 -1.45 -6.57 1.63
C TRP A 76 -2.78 -7.19 1.15
N SER A 77 -2.72 -8.17 0.27
CA SER A 77 -3.92 -8.89 -0.16
C SER A 77 -4.42 -9.86 0.90
N ASN A 78 -3.53 -10.61 1.55
CA ASN A 78 -3.90 -11.67 2.49
C ASN A 78 -4.10 -11.17 3.92
N GLN A 79 -3.15 -10.41 4.46
CA GLN A 79 -3.18 -9.93 5.84
C GLN A 79 -3.72 -8.50 5.93
N GLY A 80 -3.48 -7.68 4.89
CA GLY A 80 -4.01 -6.34 4.77
C GLY A 80 -5.48 -6.28 4.35
N PHE A 81 -6.05 -7.38 3.84
CA PHE A 81 -7.42 -7.47 3.32
C PHE A 81 -7.74 -6.35 2.31
N LEU A 82 -6.77 -5.99 1.47
CA LEU A 82 -6.86 -4.84 0.56
C LEU A 82 -8.14 -4.86 -0.28
N LEU A 83 -8.49 -6.01 -0.88
CA LEU A 83 -9.69 -6.12 -1.72
C LEU A 83 -10.96 -5.76 -0.94
N HIS A 84 -11.09 -6.29 0.27
CA HIS A 84 -12.22 -6.00 1.15
C HIS A 84 -12.33 -4.51 1.48
N TRP A 85 -11.22 -3.87 1.85
CA TRP A 85 -11.21 -2.45 2.18
C TRP A 85 -11.50 -1.58 0.97
N MET A 86 -10.90 -1.86 -0.18
CA MET A 86 -11.16 -1.10 -1.41
C MET A 86 -12.62 -1.19 -1.81
N ASP A 87 -13.22 -2.40 -1.81
CA ASP A 87 -14.62 -2.58 -2.16
C ASP A 87 -15.55 -1.84 -1.19
N SER A 88 -15.27 -1.91 0.12
CA SER A 88 -16.06 -1.19 1.14
C SER A 88 -15.97 0.32 0.96
N LEU A 89 -14.76 0.84 0.82
CA LEU A 89 -14.52 2.28 0.70
C LEU A 89 -15.06 2.87 -0.61
N LEU A 90 -15.05 2.10 -1.69
CA LEU A 90 -15.65 2.49 -2.97
C LEU A 90 -17.17 2.51 -2.89
N GLN A 91 -17.79 1.52 -2.22
CA GLN A 91 -19.26 1.51 -1.97
C GLN A 91 -19.68 2.70 -1.10
N GLU A 92 -18.86 3.09 -0.13
CA GLU A 92 -19.06 4.31 0.68
C GLU A 92 -18.80 5.61 -0.11
N GLN A 93 -18.29 5.53 -1.33
CA GLN A 93 -17.86 6.67 -2.12
C GLN A 93 -16.81 7.57 -1.40
N SER A 94 -16.01 6.96 -0.52
CA SER A 94 -15.04 7.65 0.32
C SER A 94 -13.61 7.66 -0.26
N VAL A 95 -13.39 6.94 -1.38
CA VAL A 95 -12.12 6.87 -2.11
C VAL A 95 -12.33 6.92 -3.61
N LYS A 96 -11.31 7.32 -4.35
CA LYS A 96 -11.31 7.21 -5.82
C LYS A 96 -10.87 5.83 -6.26
N GLU A 97 -11.34 5.41 -7.42
CA GLU A 97 -10.82 4.23 -8.10
C GLU A 97 -9.38 4.48 -8.55
N MET A 98 -8.53 3.51 -8.31
CA MET A 98 -7.10 3.56 -8.63
C MET A 98 -6.58 2.16 -8.94
N VAL A 99 -5.43 2.07 -9.60
CA VAL A 99 -4.63 0.85 -9.65
C VAL A 99 -3.70 0.82 -8.44
N ILE A 100 -3.57 -0.35 -7.78
CA ILE A 100 -2.62 -0.49 -6.67
C ILE A 100 -1.62 -1.58 -7.02
N ILE A 101 -0.35 -1.24 -7.01
CA ILE A 101 0.77 -2.14 -7.29
C ILE A 101 1.42 -2.53 -5.96
N MET A 102 1.42 -3.81 -5.65
CA MET A 102 2.04 -4.40 -4.46
C MET A 102 3.23 -5.26 -4.89
N PRO A 103 4.42 -4.68 -5.03
CA PRO A 103 5.61 -5.43 -5.42
C PRO A 103 6.17 -6.23 -4.25
N ASP A 104 6.87 -7.35 -4.54
CA ASP A 104 7.85 -7.91 -3.62
C ASP A 104 9.08 -6.99 -3.57
N ASN A 105 9.04 -6.00 -2.69
CA ASN A 105 10.12 -5.02 -2.56
C ASN A 105 11.40 -5.64 -1.99
N PHE A 106 11.33 -6.78 -1.30
CA PHE A 106 12.50 -7.54 -0.90
C PHE A 106 13.24 -8.12 -2.12
N LEU A 107 12.55 -8.84 -3.00
CA LEU A 107 13.13 -9.31 -4.27
C LEU A 107 13.52 -8.13 -5.18
N GLY A 108 12.78 -7.04 -5.15
CA GLY A 108 13.10 -5.79 -5.82
C GLY A 108 14.45 -5.20 -5.39
N SER A 109 14.82 -5.39 -4.14
CA SER A 109 16.09 -4.92 -3.56
C SER A 109 17.32 -5.76 -3.97
N ILE A 110 17.11 -6.89 -4.65
CA ILE A 110 18.16 -7.82 -5.08
C ILE A 110 18.46 -7.61 -6.58
N PRO A 111 19.76 -7.52 -6.99
CA PRO A 111 20.12 -7.45 -8.41
C PRO A 111 19.54 -8.63 -9.22
N PRO A 112 19.14 -8.43 -10.49
CA PRO A 112 18.39 -9.44 -11.26
C PRO A 112 19.04 -10.81 -11.33
N THR A 113 20.36 -10.90 -11.49
CA THR A 113 21.07 -12.19 -11.57
C THR A 113 21.06 -12.95 -10.25
N GLU A 114 21.25 -12.23 -9.13
CA GLU A 114 21.18 -12.81 -7.78
C GLU A 114 19.75 -13.17 -7.40
N ARG A 115 18.79 -12.33 -7.77
CA ARG A 115 17.35 -12.58 -7.60
C ARG A 115 16.91 -13.86 -8.30
N GLN A 116 17.29 -14.03 -9.57
CA GLN A 116 16.93 -15.23 -10.33
C GLN A 116 17.53 -16.49 -9.70
N ALA A 117 18.80 -16.42 -9.28
CA ALA A 117 19.44 -17.53 -8.59
C ALA A 117 18.74 -17.89 -7.26
N LEU A 118 18.23 -16.88 -6.53
CA LEU A 118 17.46 -17.09 -5.31
C LEU A 118 16.07 -17.72 -5.59
N ILE A 119 15.39 -17.27 -6.64
CA ILE A 119 14.10 -17.83 -7.05
C ILE A 119 14.25 -19.28 -7.44
N ASP A 120 15.25 -19.60 -8.25
CA ASP A 120 15.51 -20.95 -8.78
C ASP A 120 16.09 -21.91 -7.73
N ALA A 121 16.66 -21.38 -6.64
CA ALA A 121 17.21 -22.21 -5.57
C ALA A 121 16.14 -23.13 -4.96
N PRO A 122 16.48 -24.41 -4.69
CA PRO A 122 15.54 -25.36 -4.13
C PRO A 122 15.05 -24.93 -2.75
N ASN A 123 13.78 -25.26 -2.41
CA ASN A 123 13.21 -25.00 -1.10
C ASN A 123 13.68 -26.02 -0.04
N ILE A 124 14.95 -26.41 -0.13
CA ILE A 124 15.59 -27.44 0.70
C ILE A 124 16.95 -26.87 1.13
N LYS A 125 17.25 -26.97 2.42
CA LYS A 125 18.54 -26.65 3.01
C LYS A 125 19.61 -27.68 2.59
N PRO A 126 20.92 -27.36 2.68
CA PRO A 126 22.00 -28.31 2.38
C PRO A 126 21.96 -29.61 3.21
N ASN A 127 21.36 -29.58 4.40
CA ASN A 127 21.18 -30.76 5.26
C ASN A 127 19.97 -31.63 4.90
N GLY A 128 19.22 -31.30 3.82
CA GLY A 128 18.04 -32.02 3.36
C GLY A 128 16.72 -31.61 3.99
N GLU A 129 16.74 -30.70 4.99
CA GLU A 129 15.51 -30.18 5.57
C GLU A 129 14.84 -29.15 4.62
N ARG A 130 13.51 -29.11 4.62
CA ARG A 130 12.78 -28.06 3.91
C ARG A 130 12.88 -26.73 4.67
N PHE A 131 12.98 -25.63 3.92
CA PHE A 131 12.70 -24.33 4.50
C PHE A 131 11.24 -24.28 4.96
N SER A 132 11.01 -23.78 6.16
CA SER A 132 9.67 -23.56 6.71
C SER A 132 9.57 -22.10 7.07
N PRO A 133 8.93 -21.26 6.24
CA PRO A 133 8.72 -19.86 6.56
C PRO A 133 7.70 -19.76 7.69
N GLN A 134 8.20 -19.64 8.91
CA GLN A 134 7.34 -19.39 10.07
C GLN A 134 6.96 -17.93 10.22
N ASN A 135 7.85 -17.03 9.77
CA ASN A 135 7.70 -15.59 9.93
C ASN A 135 8.23 -14.83 8.69
N GLY A 136 7.91 -15.28 7.46
CA GLY A 136 8.39 -14.56 6.29
C GLY A 136 8.20 -15.29 4.96
N SER A 137 8.55 -14.64 3.87
CA SER A 137 8.51 -15.25 2.55
C SER A 137 9.56 -16.36 2.39
N MET A 138 9.29 -17.30 1.48
CA MET A 138 10.24 -18.38 1.16
C MET A 138 11.56 -17.82 0.65
N HIS A 139 11.53 -16.75 -0.13
CA HIS A 139 12.72 -16.12 -0.69
C HIS A 139 13.59 -15.50 0.41
N TRP A 140 12.99 -14.83 1.38
CA TRP A 140 13.69 -14.27 2.53
C TRP A 140 14.34 -15.39 3.38
N CYS A 141 13.61 -16.48 3.66
CA CYS A 141 14.17 -17.62 4.39
C CYS A 141 15.37 -18.25 3.69
N LYS A 142 15.35 -18.36 2.36
CA LYS A 142 16.49 -18.87 1.59
C LYS A 142 17.71 -17.95 1.69
N LEU A 143 17.50 -16.64 1.56
CA LEU A 143 18.57 -15.66 1.57
C LEU A 143 19.26 -15.58 2.93
N THR A 144 18.49 -15.47 4.01
CA THR A 144 19.03 -15.37 5.37
C THR A 144 19.81 -16.62 5.80
N TYR A 145 19.47 -17.77 5.23
CA TYR A 145 20.24 -18.99 5.47
C TYR A 145 21.59 -18.99 4.72
N GLN A 146 21.67 -18.31 3.58
CA GLN A 146 22.85 -18.36 2.71
C GLN A 146 23.82 -17.20 2.89
N GLN A 147 23.34 -16.04 3.38
CA GLN A 147 24.13 -14.80 3.39
C GLN A 147 23.82 -13.92 4.61
N GLU A 148 24.86 -13.28 5.12
CA GLU A 148 24.77 -12.26 6.19
C GLU A 148 24.40 -10.85 5.64
N LYS A 149 24.18 -10.69 4.33
CA LYS A 149 24.01 -9.40 3.68
C LYS A 149 22.54 -8.99 3.60
N SER A 150 22.19 -7.84 4.19
CA SER A 150 20.90 -7.22 3.99
C SER A 150 20.86 -6.49 2.65
N TYR A 151 20.04 -6.96 1.72
CA TYR A 151 19.79 -6.28 0.44
C TYR A 151 18.80 -5.13 0.59
N GLU A 152 17.86 -5.21 1.53
CA GLU A 152 16.79 -4.24 1.74
C GLU A 152 17.34 -2.82 2.01
N MET A 153 18.45 -2.72 2.73
CA MET A 153 19.10 -1.44 3.01
C MET A 153 20.25 -1.09 2.06
N SER A 154 20.33 -1.74 0.90
CA SER A 154 21.42 -1.50 -0.06
C SER A 154 21.22 -0.26 -0.95
N GLY A 155 20.04 0.34 -0.95
CA GLY A 155 19.67 1.42 -1.86
C GLY A 155 19.44 0.96 -3.31
N TYR A 156 19.45 -0.35 -3.57
CA TYR A 156 19.27 -0.88 -4.91
C TYR A 156 17.84 -0.64 -5.41
N TRP A 157 16.82 -0.92 -4.57
CA TRP A 157 15.41 -0.75 -4.90
C TRP A 157 15.09 0.70 -5.30
N GLU A 158 15.53 1.65 -4.50
CA GLU A 158 15.30 3.07 -4.69
C GLU A 158 15.88 3.57 -6.01
N LYS A 159 17.09 3.15 -6.34
CA LYS A 159 17.76 3.51 -7.60
C LYS A 159 17.10 2.92 -8.83
N HIS A 160 16.47 1.75 -8.70
CA HIS A 160 15.85 1.04 -9.81
C HIS A 160 14.33 1.24 -9.89
N PHE A 161 13.73 1.85 -8.88
CA PHE A 161 12.30 2.14 -8.84
C PHE A 161 11.79 2.98 -10.04
N PRO A 162 12.54 3.96 -10.59
CA PRO A 162 12.12 4.64 -11.82
C PRO A 162 11.92 3.70 -13.01
N SER A 163 12.76 2.67 -13.12
CA SER A 163 12.60 1.66 -14.18
C SER A 163 11.39 0.76 -13.93
N PHE A 164 11.14 0.43 -12.66
CA PHE A 164 9.96 -0.32 -12.26
C PHE A 164 8.67 0.48 -12.54
N MET A 165 8.62 1.78 -12.21
CA MET A 165 7.48 2.65 -12.54
C MET A 165 7.20 2.68 -14.05
N LYS A 166 8.24 2.81 -14.88
CA LYS A 166 8.08 2.79 -16.34
C LYS A 166 7.55 1.46 -16.86
N GLU A 167 7.94 0.35 -16.24
CA GLU A 167 7.41 -0.96 -16.62
C GLU A 167 5.94 -1.10 -16.21
N VAL A 168 5.54 -0.58 -15.04
CA VAL A 168 4.13 -0.46 -14.64
C VAL A 168 3.34 0.34 -15.66
N GLU A 169 3.81 1.53 -16.04
CA GLU A 169 3.15 2.41 -17.03
C GLU A 169 3.03 1.79 -18.42
N LYS A 170 3.89 0.86 -18.75
CA LYS A 170 3.85 0.14 -20.03
C LYS A 170 2.81 -0.99 -20.03
N HIS A 171 2.57 -1.63 -18.87
CA HIS A 171 1.66 -2.78 -18.75
C HIS A 171 0.25 -2.36 -18.32
N TYR A 172 0.14 -1.28 -17.57
CA TYR A 172 -1.12 -0.80 -17.00
C TYR A 172 -1.41 0.64 -17.44
N SER A 173 -2.70 0.93 -17.67
CA SER A 173 -3.16 2.27 -18.00
C SER A 173 -3.22 3.14 -16.73
N VAL A 174 -2.06 3.56 -16.28
CA VAL A 174 -1.88 4.39 -15.08
C VAL A 174 -1.25 5.73 -15.42
N SER A 175 -1.55 6.73 -14.61
CA SER A 175 -1.06 8.08 -14.82
C SER A 175 0.43 8.21 -14.55
N SER A 176 1.10 8.99 -15.40
CA SER A 176 2.48 9.42 -15.20
C SER A 176 2.59 10.78 -14.48
N HIS A 177 1.46 11.43 -14.17
CA HIS A 177 1.45 12.70 -13.45
C HIS A 177 1.69 12.51 -11.95
N PRO A 178 2.61 13.27 -11.33
CA PRO A 178 2.86 13.17 -9.88
C PRO A 178 1.62 13.36 -9.00
N SER A 179 0.67 14.22 -9.42
CA SER A 179 -0.59 14.47 -8.71
C SER A 179 -1.55 13.27 -8.68
N GLU A 180 -1.27 12.24 -9.47
CA GLU A 180 -2.04 10.99 -9.56
C GLU A 180 -1.19 9.78 -9.19
N ARG A 181 -0.07 10.01 -8.48
CA ARG A 181 0.82 8.97 -7.96
C ARG A 181 0.91 9.05 -6.44
N ALA A 182 0.74 7.90 -5.82
CA ALA A 182 0.95 7.70 -4.39
C ALA A 182 1.96 6.56 -4.16
N ILE A 183 2.67 6.64 -3.04
CA ILE A 183 3.52 5.58 -2.54
C ILE A 183 3.30 5.44 -1.04
N ALA A 184 3.13 4.22 -0.56
CA ALA A 184 2.98 3.95 0.87
C ALA A 184 3.57 2.60 1.25
N GLY A 185 3.83 2.38 2.52
CA GLY A 185 4.31 1.09 3.00
C GLY A 185 4.43 0.99 4.50
N LEU A 186 4.46 -0.23 4.99
CA LEU A 186 4.56 -0.54 6.41
C LEU A 186 6.00 -0.96 6.80
N SER A 187 6.45 -0.57 8.00
CA SER A 187 7.71 -1.05 8.57
C SER A 187 8.92 -0.84 7.63
N MET A 188 9.59 -1.89 7.16
CA MET A 188 10.62 -1.84 6.13
C MET A 188 10.08 -1.30 4.80
N GLY A 189 8.84 -1.60 4.41
CA GLY A 189 8.19 -0.98 3.26
C GLY A 189 7.99 0.53 3.43
N GLY A 190 7.80 0.99 4.67
CA GLY A 190 7.83 2.42 5.01
C GLY A 190 9.22 3.03 4.83
N PHE A 191 10.29 2.30 5.19
CA PHE A 191 11.67 2.68 4.88
C PHE A 191 11.88 2.87 3.36
N HIS A 192 11.50 1.87 2.56
CA HIS A 192 11.58 1.99 1.11
C HIS A 192 10.73 3.14 0.58
N THR A 193 9.52 3.33 1.10
CA THR A 193 8.63 4.44 0.72
C THR A 193 9.29 5.80 0.97
N MET A 194 9.89 5.98 2.15
CA MET A 194 10.61 7.19 2.51
C MET A 194 11.76 7.44 1.54
N HIS A 195 12.64 6.46 1.35
CA HIS A 195 13.84 6.62 0.53
C HIS A 195 13.54 6.74 -0.97
N VAL A 196 12.60 5.95 -1.51
CA VAL A 196 12.15 6.07 -2.90
C VAL A 196 11.58 7.47 -3.16
N SER A 197 10.70 7.96 -2.28
CA SER A 197 10.08 9.27 -2.46
C SER A 197 11.10 10.42 -2.37
N HIS A 198 12.10 10.29 -1.51
CA HIS A 198 13.18 11.28 -1.39
C HIS A 198 14.15 11.21 -2.57
N TYR A 199 14.52 10.02 -3.03
CA TYR A 199 15.35 9.85 -4.23
C TYR A 199 14.65 10.39 -5.48
N LEU A 200 13.31 10.23 -5.57
CA LEU A 200 12.47 10.65 -6.67
C LEU A 200 11.60 11.87 -6.28
N HIS A 201 12.17 12.83 -5.58
CA HIS A 201 11.43 14.01 -5.12
C HIS A 201 10.58 14.64 -6.22
N GLY A 202 9.32 14.94 -5.90
CA GLY A 202 8.34 15.51 -6.85
C GLY A 202 7.70 14.49 -7.81
N GLN A 203 7.96 13.17 -7.68
CA GLN A 203 7.30 12.14 -8.49
C GLN A 203 6.03 11.57 -7.83
N PHE A 204 5.82 11.82 -6.54
CA PHE A 204 4.66 11.38 -5.78
C PHE A 204 4.05 12.56 -5.04
N ALA A 205 2.75 12.80 -5.27
CA ALA A 205 2.02 13.81 -4.50
C ALA A 205 1.57 13.29 -3.13
N TYR A 206 1.45 11.98 -2.95
CA TYR A 206 0.94 11.37 -1.73
C TYR A 206 1.91 10.30 -1.24
N ILE A 207 2.38 10.45 -0.01
CA ILE A 207 3.39 9.59 0.60
C ILE A 207 2.87 9.15 1.97
N GLY A 208 2.82 7.82 2.20
CA GLY A 208 2.28 7.22 3.42
C GLY A 208 3.29 6.33 4.14
N LEU A 209 3.64 6.67 5.38
CA LEU A 209 4.55 5.92 6.25
C LEU A 209 3.75 5.23 7.36
N PHE A 210 3.64 3.90 7.32
CA PHE A 210 2.85 3.12 8.28
C PHE A 210 3.78 2.35 9.22
N SER A 211 3.87 2.74 10.49
CA SER A 211 4.84 2.16 11.42
C SER A 211 6.23 2.00 10.77
N ALA A 212 6.67 3.02 10.06
CA ALA A 212 7.84 2.93 9.21
C ALA A 212 9.14 2.88 10.02
N LEU A 213 10.08 2.08 9.55
CA LEU A 213 11.48 2.23 9.95
C LEU A 213 11.99 3.53 9.32
N VAL A 214 12.28 4.52 10.15
CA VAL A 214 12.73 5.84 9.72
C VAL A 214 14.08 6.17 10.32
N ALA A 215 14.83 7.05 9.65
CA ALA A 215 16.03 7.66 10.17
C ALA A 215 15.99 9.17 9.97
N THR A 216 16.61 9.93 10.86
CA THR A 216 16.87 11.35 10.57
C THR A 216 17.96 11.44 9.51
N PRO A 217 17.97 12.48 8.65
CA PRO A 217 19.04 12.64 7.66
C PRO A 217 20.47 12.65 8.25
N ASP A 218 20.58 13.01 9.52
CA ASP A 218 21.88 13.05 10.22
C ASP A 218 22.31 11.67 10.77
N SER A 219 21.37 10.73 10.91
CA SER A 219 21.59 9.39 11.46
C SER A 219 21.42 8.27 10.43
N ASP A 220 21.07 8.61 9.18
CA ASP A 220 20.88 7.63 8.12
C ASP A 220 22.22 7.12 7.58
N GLU A 221 22.47 5.85 7.80
CA GLU A 221 23.71 5.20 7.34
C GLU A 221 23.69 4.84 5.85
N VAL A 222 22.49 4.79 5.24
CA VAL A 222 22.30 4.42 3.83
C VAL A 222 22.35 5.64 2.93
N TYR A 223 21.80 6.77 3.40
CA TYR A 223 21.65 8.00 2.64
C TYR A 223 22.26 9.18 3.39
N VAL A 224 23.55 9.37 3.23
CA VAL A 224 24.27 10.45 3.91
C VAL A 224 24.03 11.80 3.23
N ASN A 225 23.77 12.85 4.02
CA ASN A 225 23.63 14.24 3.57
C ASN A 225 22.45 14.49 2.61
N TRP A 226 21.31 13.87 2.86
CA TRP A 226 20.12 13.98 2.00
C TRP A 226 19.01 14.90 2.55
N GLN A 227 19.37 15.83 3.45
CA GLN A 227 18.42 16.80 4.04
C GLN A 227 17.64 17.61 2.98
N ASP A 228 18.33 17.97 1.88
CA ASP A 228 17.70 18.76 0.82
C ASP A 228 16.66 17.95 0.02
N GLU A 229 16.92 16.67 -0.21
CA GLU A 229 16.00 15.75 -0.87
C GLU A 229 14.74 15.54 -0.03
N VAL A 230 14.89 15.36 1.29
CA VAL A 230 13.77 15.26 2.25
C VAL A 230 12.93 16.53 2.20
N ARG A 231 13.57 17.70 2.29
CA ARG A 231 12.86 19.02 2.24
C ARG A 231 12.09 19.16 0.92
N LYS A 232 12.73 18.91 -0.22
CA LYS A 232 12.11 19.00 -1.54
C LYS A 232 10.91 18.05 -1.65
N THR A 233 11.06 16.82 -1.18
CA THR A 233 9.99 15.82 -1.21
C THR A 233 8.78 16.28 -0.43
N ILE A 234 8.96 16.63 0.84
CA ILE A 234 7.86 17.01 1.73
C ILE A 234 7.19 18.31 1.26
N THR A 235 7.99 19.30 0.82
CA THR A 235 7.46 20.58 0.33
C THR A 235 6.64 20.42 -0.97
N ASN A 236 6.98 19.45 -1.82
CA ASN A 236 6.27 19.19 -3.07
C ASN A 236 5.13 18.18 -2.94
N ALA A 237 5.05 17.44 -1.84
CA ALA A 237 3.96 16.50 -1.61
C ALA A 237 2.67 17.24 -1.27
N SER A 238 1.54 16.77 -1.80
CA SER A 238 0.21 17.21 -1.36
C SER A 238 -0.15 16.61 -0.01
N LEU A 239 0.41 15.44 0.30
CA LEU A 239 0.24 14.75 1.58
C LEU A 239 1.51 13.95 1.92
N TYR A 240 2.11 14.26 3.06
CA TYR A 240 3.11 13.41 3.71
C TYR A 240 2.49 12.89 5.01
N TRP A 241 2.06 11.63 5.00
CA TRP A 241 1.24 11.05 6.05
C TRP A 241 2.03 10.01 6.86
N ILE A 242 1.94 10.07 8.17
CA ILE A 242 2.64 9.18 9.09
C ILE A 242 1.63 8.58 10.07
N GLY A 243 1.55 7.25 10.16
CA GLY A 243 0.78 6.52 11.16
C GLY A 243 1.68 5.68 12.05
N MET A 244 1.44 5.72 13.38
CA MET A 244 2.22 4.97 14.36
C MET A 244 1.35 4.58 15.56
N GLY A 245 1.54 3.35 16.05
CA GLY A 245 0.96 2.89 17.30
C GLY A 245 1.80 3.32 18.51
N GLU A 246 1.17 3.69 19.61
CA GLU A 246 1.86 4.13 20.83
C GLU A 246 2.72 3.03 21.48
N ASP A 247 2.35 1.75 21.25
CA ASP A 247 3.09 0.56 21.73
C ASP A 247 4.02 -0.03 20.66
N ASP A 248 4.22 0.65 19.52
CA ASP A 248 5.09 0.17 18.44
C ASP A 248 6.56 0.27 18.87
N PHE A 249 7.35 -0.78 18.65
CA PHE A 249 8.78 -0.78 19.00
C PHE A 249 9.61 0.26 18.24
N LEU A 250 9.10 0.76 17.10
CA LEU A 250 9.72 1.85 16.32
C LEU A 250 9.24 3.25 16.77
N TYR A 251 8.35 3.32 17.77
CA TYR A 251 7.77 4.59 18.22
C TYR A 251 8.83 5.63 18.58
N GLY A 252 9.82 5.26 19.39
CA GLY A 252 10.88 6.18 19.80
C GLY A 252 11.67 6.77 18.62
N GLN A 253 12.04 5.93 17.67
CA GLN A 253 12.76 6.35 16.47
C GLN A 253 11.92 7.30 15.61
N LEU A 254 10.62 7.04 15.49
CA LEU A 254 9.71 7.95 14.78
C LEU A 254 9.60 9.30 15.49
N GLN A 255 9.57 9.36 16.82
CA GLN A 255 9.52 10.64 17.55
C GLN A 255 10.75 11.49 17.25
N ASP A 256 11.95 10.89 17.13
CA ASP A 256 13.17 11.61 16.75
C ASP A 256 13.07 12.17 15.32
N TYR A 257 12.52 11.37 14.38
CA TYR A 257 12.27 11.81 13.01
C TYR A 257 11.25 12.96 12.96
N ARG A 258 10.14 12.86 13.67
CA ARG A 258 9.12 13.92 13.76
C ARG A 258 9.71 15.20 14.33
N LYS A 259 10.48 15.11 15.42
CA LYS A 259 11.17 16.25 16.00
C LYS A 259 12.10 16.93 14.99
N TRP A 260 12.80 16.14 14.18
CA TRP A 260 13.63 16.67 13.10
C TRP A 260 12.79 17.41 12.05
N LEU A 261 11.63 16.86 11.64
CA LEU A 261 10.70 17.52 10.72
C LEU A 261 10.21 18.86 11.27
N GLU A 262 9.80 18.88 12.53
CA GLU A 262 9.30 20.09 13.22
C GLU A 262 10.40 21.16 13.33
N GLN A 263 11.61 20.79 13.69
CA GLN A 263 12.76 21.70 13.75
C GLN A 263 13.11 22.31 12.38
N ASN A 264 12.78 21.59 11.30
CA ASN A 264 13.00 22.05 9.94
C ASN A 264 11.76 22.66 9.29
N HIS A 265 10.68 22.90 10.06
CA HIS A 265 9.44 23.53 9.63
C HIS A 265 8.79 22.80 8.43
N LEU A 266 8.86 21.47 8.41
CA LEU A 266 8.27 20.62 7.39
C LEU A 266 6.88 20.16 7.83
N GLU A 267 5.89 20.37 6.97
CA GLU A 267 4.50 20.02 7.27
C GLU A 267 4.23 18.55 6.93
N TYR A 268 3.55 17.84 7.84
CA TYR A 268 3.14 16.47 7.68
C TYR A 268 1.85 16.19 8.45
N THR A 269 1.11 15.18 8.03
CA THR A 269 -0.04 14.67 8.78
C THR A 269 0.41 13.51 9.66
N TYR A 270 0.11 13.57 10.95
CA TYR A 270 0.42 12.51 11.89
C TYR A 270 -0.84 11.90 12.50
N TYR A 271 -0.91 10.59 12.51
CA TYR A 271 -1.94 9.83 13.20
C TYR A 271 -1.31 8.84 14.18
N GLU A 272 -1.63 9.01 15.46
CA GLU A 272 -1.26 8.10 16.54
C GLU A 272 -2.46 7.22 16.87
N SER A 273 -2.23 5.92 16.95
CA SER A 273 -3.23 4.96 17.36
C SER A 273 -2.80 4.24 18.63
N THR A 274 -3.74 3.61 19.33
CA THR A 274 -3.43 2.57 20.31
C THR A 274 -2.83 1.35 19.61
N GLY A 275 -2.13 0.50 20.37
CA GLY A 275 -1.53 -0.74 19.88
C GLY A 275 -0.16 -0.54 19.23
N GLY A 276 0.35 -1.60 18.63
CA GLY A 276 1.75 -1.67 18.20
C GLY A 276 1.94 -2.04 16.73
N HIS A 277 3.01 -2.74 16.46
CA HIS A 277 3.47 -3.14 15.12
C HIS A 277 2.65 -4.31 14.56
N THR A 278 1.40 -4.04 14.18
CA THR A 278 0.43 -5.10 13.85
C THR A 278 -0.38 -4.79 12.59
N TRP A 279 -0.90 -5.85 11.98
CA TRP A 279 -1.78 -5.73 10.81
C TRP A 279 -3.07 -4.95 11.10
N THR A 280 -3.61 -5.03 12.32
CA THR A 280 -4.78 -4.24 12.72
C THR A 280 -4.52 -2.74 12.59
N ASN A 281 -3.34 -2.29 13.04
CA ASN A 281 -2.93 -0.90 12.90
C ASN A 281 -2.71 -0.52 11.42
N TRP A 282 -2.03 -1.36 10.64
CA TRP A 282 -1.72 -1.07 9.25
C TRP A 282 -2.94 -1.06 8.34
N GLN A 283 -3.95 -1.89 8.62
CA GLN A 283 -5.25 -1.83 7.94
C GLN A 283 -5.97 -0.49 8.20
N ASP A 284 -5.98 -0.01 9.46
CA ASP A 284 -6.54 1.30 9.81
C ASP A 284 -5.78 2.43 9.11
N TYR A 285 -4.43 2.38 9.10
CA TYR A 285 -3.60 3.37 8.43
C TYR A 285 -3.85 3.40 6.92
N LEU A 286 -3.93 2.24 6.28
CA LEU A 286 -4.26 2.14 4.87
C LEU A 286 -5.61 2.80 4.56
N CYS A 287 -6.66 2.46 5.31
CA CYS A 287 -7.99 3.04 5.12
C CYS A 287 -7.99 4.57 5.29
N ARG A 288 -7.29 5.08 6.29
CA ARG A 288 -7.17 6.54 6.52
C ARG A 288 -6.39 7.23 5.42
N PHE A 289 -5.31 6.63 4.96
CA PHE A 289 -4.50 7.16 3.87
C PHE A 289 -5.28 7.17 2.56
N LEU A 290 -5.93 6.06 2.19
CA LEU A 290 -6.75 5.94 0.98
C LEU A 290 -7.83 7.03 0.87
N LYS A 291 -8.44 7.42 2.00
CA LYS A 291 -9.46 8.49 2.06
C LYS A 291 -8.91 9.91 1.83
N GLN A 292 -7.60 10.08 1.78
CA GLN A 292 -6.95 11.39 1.66
C GLN A 292 -6.14 11.57 0.37
N ILE A 293 -6.06 10.53 -0.47
CA ILE A 293 -5.31 10.59 -1.72
C ILE A 293 -6.24 10.75 -2.93
N PHE A 294 -5.76 11.45 -3.96
CA PHE A 294 -6.46 11.72 -5.21
C PHE A 294 -7.76 12.52 -4.99
#